data_a458ae5df7872e1c01cb85de9d546f4a
#
_entry.id   a458ae5df7872e1c01cb85de9d546f4a
#
_cell.length_a   1.000
_cell.length_b   1.000
_cell.length_c   1.000
_cell.angle_alpha   90.00
_cell.angle_beta   90.00
_cell.angle_gamma   90.00
#
_symmetry.space_group_name_H-M   'P 1'
#
loop_
_entity.id
_entity.type
_entity.pdbx_description
1 polymer ?
#
loop_
_entity_poly.entity_id
_entity_poly.type
_entity_poly.pdbx_seq_one_letter_code
_entity_poly.pdbx_strand_id
1 'polypeptide(L)'
;MASFRDIRNLLLYSFDDGDISEDEFLLLYDANTSKNPDFPYECYGKFDINEMDDSECLAEFRFYKSDILVLFEALQLPQSFKCPQGTICDGIEGLCITLRRFAYPCRYSDLIPRFGRPVPELSMISSLVMDTIYRQHNQRLTQWNNTILNPASLETYARAIRQKGSPLPNCFGFIDGTVRPIC
;
A
#
# COMPACT_ATOMS: atom_id res chain seq x y z
N MET A 1 -22.52 4.16 8.49
CA MET A 1 -22.81 2.89 9.19
C MET A 1 -22.04 3.00 10.50
N ALA A 2 -22.68 2.76 11.66
CA ALA A 2 -22.00 2.82 12.96
C ALA A 2 -20.88 1.77 13.03
N SER A 3 -19.75 2.11 13.65
CA SER A 3 -18.65 1.16 13.85
C SER A 3 -19.02 0.15 14.94
N PHE A 4 -18.35 -1.01 14.96
CA PHE A 4 -18.51 -1.97 16.07
C PHE A 4 -18.21 -1.34 17.43
N ARG A 5 -17.29 -0.40 17.49
CA ARG A 5 -16.94 0.36 18.70
C ARG A 5 -18.06 1.29 19.15
N ASP A 6 -18.70 1.99 18.19
CA ASP A 6 -19.83 2.87 18.50
C ASP A 6 -21.00 2.07 19.07
N ILE A 7 -21.27 0.88 18.49
CA ILE A 7 -22.32 -0.02 18.97
C ILE A 7 -21.98 -0.54 20.38
N ARG A 8 -20.73 -0.93 20.65
CA ARG A 8 -20.30 -1.37 22.00
C ARG A 8 -20.42 -0.26 23.02
N ASN A 9 -20.04 0.96 22.67
CA ASN A 9 -20.19 2.11 23.56
C ASN A 9 -21.67 2.38 23.85
N LEU A 10 -22.52 2.29 22.84
CA LEU A 10 -23.98 2.42 23.01
C LEU A 10 -24.55 1.35 23.95
N LEU A 11 -24.14 0.09 23.77
CA LEU A 11 -24.56 -1.02 24.66
C LEU A 11 -24.10 -0.79 26.10
N LEU A 12 -22.89 -0.28 26.31
CA LEU A 12 -22.37 0.06 27.64
C LEU A 12 -23.21 1.16 28.29
N TYR A 13 -23.56 2.23 27.56
CA TYR A 13 -24.40 3.31 28.06
C TYR A 13 -25.81 2.79 28.40
N SER A 14 -26.44 2.01 27.49
CA SER A 14 -27.78 1.46 27.73
C SER A 14 -27.80 0.50 28.92
N PHE A 15 -26.72 -0.21 29.19
CA PHE A 15 -26.59 -1.07 30.36
C PHE A 15 -26.43 -0.24 31.65
N ASP A 16 -25.58 0.80 31.65
CA ASP A 16 -25.34 1.68 32.79
C ASP A 16 -26.59 2.49 33.16
N ASP A 17 -27.37 2.90 32.15
CA ASP A 17 -28.69 3.59 32.35
C ASP A 17 -29.80 2.64 32.75
N GLY A 18 -29.61 1.33 32.72
CA GLY A 18 -30.58 0.31 33.10
C GLY A 18 -31.65 0.02 32.04
N ASP A 19 -31.42 0.45 30.82
CA ASP A 19 -32.36 0.22 29.68
C ASP A 19 -32.35 -1.24 29.21
N ILE A 20 -31.25 -1.95 29.42
CA ILE A 20 -31.08 -3.37 29.08
C ILE A 20 -30.60 -4.16 30.30
N SER A 21 -31.05 -5.40 30.42
CA SER A 21 -30.60 -6.32 31.46
C SER A 21 -29.18 -6.87 31.21
N GLU A 22 -28.55 -7.45 32.24
CA GLU A 22 -27.23 -8.07 32.14
C GLU A 22 -27.21 -9.18 31.09
N ASP A 23 -28.23 -10.02 31.03
CA ASP A 23 -28.33 -11.11 30.05
C ASP A 23 -28.46 -10.57 28.62
N GLU A 24 -29.28 -9.52 28.41
CA GLU A 24 -29.43 -8.85 27.13
C GLU A 24 -28.11 -8.15 26.70
N PHE A 25 -27.42 -7.47 27.63
CA PHE A 25 -26.16 -6.86 27.37
C PHE A 25 -25.12 -7.89 26.92
N LEU A 26 -24.96 -9.00 27.63
CA LEU A 26 -24.01 -10.05 27.29
C LEU A 26 -24.30 -10.64 25.91
N LEU A 27 -25.56 -10.93 25.62
CA LEU A 27 -25.98 -11.50 24.34
C LEU A 27 -25.75 -10.54 23.18
N LEU A 28 -26.06 -9.26 23.34
CA LEU A 28 -25.86 -8.23 22.30
C LEU A 28 -24.37 -7.91 22.14
N TYR A 29 -23.59 -7.91 23.24
CA TYR A 29 -22.16 -7.67 23.22
C TYR A 29 -21.42 -8.79 22.46
N ASP A 30 -21.76 -10.05 22.74
CA ASP A 30 -21.21 -11.21 22.03
C ASP A 30 -21.63 -11.23 20.55
N ALA A 31 -22.87 -10.89 20.26
CA ALA A 31 -23.36 -10.80 18.87
C ALA A 31 -22.66 -9.69 18.06
N ASN A 32 -22.18 -8.62 18.73
CA ASN A 32 -21.47 -7.51 18.12
C ASN A 32 -19.95 -7.74 18.06
N THR A 33 -19.49 -8.97 18.08
CA THR A 33 -18.08 -9.28 17.88
C THR A 33 -17.69 -9.21 16.40
N SER A 34 -16.71 -8.36 16.09
CA SER A 34 -16.12 -8.34 14.75
C SER A 34 -15.33 -9.63 14.51
N LYS A 35 -15.51 -10.24 13.34
CA LYS A 35 -14.66 -11.35 12.89
C LYS A 35 -13.21 -10.92 12.63
N ASN A 36 -12.99 -9.63 12.49
CA ASN A 36 -11.66 -9.06 12.32
C ASN A 36 -11.17 -8.49 13.67
N PRO A 37 -9.93 -8.77 14.07
CA PRO A 37 -9.37 -8.19 15.29
C PRO A 37 -9.37 -6.66 15.19
N ASP A 38 -9.70 -6.02 16.31
CA ASP A 38 -9.65 -4.56 16.43
C ASP A 38 -8.19 -4.14 16.62
N PHE A 39 -7.62 -3.49 15.62
CA PHE A 39 -6.24 -2.98 15.69
C PHE A 39 -6.29 -1.50 16.09
N PRO A 40 -5.79 -1.13 17.27
CA PRO A 40 -5.75 0.26 17.71
C PRO A 40 -4.73 1.02 16.85
N TYR A 41 -5.20 1.84 15.93
CA TYR A 41 -4.37 2.71 15.09
C TYR A 41 -4.17 4.10 15.70
N GLU A 42 -5.05 4.51 16.60
CA GLU A 42 -5.08 5.85 17.21
C GLU A 42 -3.90 6.12 18.16
N CYS A 43 -3.25 5.06 18.65
CA CYS A 43 -2.05 5.18 19.48
C CYS A 43 -0.77 5.47 18.70
N TYR A 44 -0.82 5.42 17.36
CA TYR A 44 0.32 5.70 16.50
C TYR A 44 0.24 7.10 15.93
N GLY A 45 1.38 7.76 15.79
CA GLY A 45 1.51 9.07 15.14
C GLY A 45 1.13 9.04 13.66
N LYS A 46 0.82 10.20 13.11
CA LYS A 46 0.66 10.34 11.64
C LYS A 46 2.02 10.18 10.96
N PHE A 47 2.01 9.61 9.77
CA PHE A 47 3.21 9.45 8.96
C PHE A 47 3.79 10.80 8.54
N ASP A 48 5.07 10.99 8.78
CA ASP A 48 5.87 12.10 8.22
C ASP A 48 7.21 11.53 7.71
N ILE A 49 7.43 11.61 6.41
CA ILE A 49 8.68 11.16 5.79
C ILE A 49 9.88 11.98 6.29
N ASN A 50 9.67 13.22 6.79
CA ASN A 50 10.76 14.06 7.27
C ASN A 50 11.38 13.56 8.57
N GLU A 51 10.64 12.81 9.37
CA GLU A 51 11.12 12.18 10.59
C GLU A 51 11.97 10.92 10.35
N MET A 52 11.95 10.39 9.12
CA MET A 52 12.70 9.20 8.74
C MET A 52 14.09 9.56 8.22
N ASP A 53 15.08 8.73 8.52
CA ASP A 53 16.40 8.78 7.89
C ASP A 53 16.47 7.95 6.60
N ASP A 54 17.58 8.08 5.85
CA ASP A 54 17.78 7.38 4.59
C ASP A 54 17.86 5.86 4.75
N SER A 55 18.38 5.37 5.87
CA SER A 55 18.51 3.95 6.14
C SER A 55 17.16 3.32 6.45
N GLU A 56 16.29 4.02 7.17
CA GLU A 56 14.90 3.63 7.40
C GLU A 56 14.11 3.63 6.10
N CYS A 57 14.22 4.69 5.28
CA CYS A 57 13.56 4.76 3.98
C CYS A 57 13.98 3.59 3.06
N LEU A 58 15.28 3.28 3.02
CA LEU A 58 15.79 2.17 2.22
C LEU A 58 15.28 0.81 2.73
N ALA A 59 15.23 0.61 4.03
CA ALA A 59 14.72 -0.63 4.64
C ALA A 59 13.22 -0.81 4.42
N GLU A 60 12.44 0.25 4.61
CA GLU A 60 10.97 0.23 4.54
C GLU A 60 10.45 0.24 3.10
N PHE A 61 11.01 1.10 2.23
CA PHE A 61 10.47 1.40 0.91
C PHE A 61 11.35 0.94 -0.25
N ARG A 62 12.59 0.50 0.01
CA ARG A 62 13.62 0.15 -0.98
C ARG A 62 14.12 1.33 -1.82
N PHE A 63 13.90 2.55 -1.36
CA PHE A 63 14.34 3.80 -1.97
C PHE A 63 14.95 4.70 -0.91
N TYR A 64 15.93 5.50 -1.27
CA TYR A 64 16.39 6.60 -0.45
C TYR A 64 15.33 7.70 -0.40
N LYS A 65 15.34 8.53 0.64
CA LYS A 65 14.36 9.60 0.81
C LYS A 65 14.30 10.55 -0.39
N SER A 66 15.46 10.95 -0.91
CA SER A 66 15.58 11.77 -2.12
C SER A 66 14.92 11.11 -3.34
N ASP A 67 15.10 9.79 -3.49
CA ASP A 67 14.56 9.06 -4.64
C ASP A 67 13.05 8.92 -4.58
N ILE A 68 12.47 8.83 -3.37
CA ILE A 68 11.00 8.83 -3.18
C ILE A 68 10.40 10.14 -3.70
N LEU A 69 11.04 11.28 -3.43
CA LEU A 69 10.57 12.58 -3.93
C LEU A 69 10.66 12.66 -5.45
N VAL A 70 11.78 12.24 -6.03
CA VAL A 70 11.96 12.16 -7.48
C VAL A 70 10.94 11.22 -8.12
N LEU A 71 10.66 10.07 -7.48
CA LEU A 71 9.67 9.11 -7.97
C LEU A 71 8.25 9.70 -7.92
N PHE A 72 7.92 10.45 -6.87
CA PHE A 72 6.64 11.12 -6.72
C PHE A 72 6.38 12.11 -7.88
N GLU A 73 7.38 12.93 -8.21
CA GLU A 73 7.33 13.86 -9.34
C GLU A 73 7.27 13.13 -10.69
N ALA A 74 8.11 12.11 -10.89
CA ALA A 74 8.17 11.33 -12.12
C ALA A 74 6.87 10.59 -12.43
N LEU A 75 6.15 10.14 -11.39
CA LEU A 75 4.84 9.50 -11.49
C LEU A 75 3.70 10.52 -11.61
N GLN A 76 3.99 11.83 -11.49
CA GLN A 76 3.01 12.91 -11.58
C GLN A 76 1.83 12.73 -10.60
N LEU A 77 2.12 12.26 -9.38
CA LEU A 77 1.09 12.02 -8.39
C LEU A 77 0.52 13.33 -7.84
N PRO A 78 -0.78 13.36 -7.50
CA PRO A 78 -1.39 14.54 -6.89
C PRO A 78 -0.84 14.76 -5.48
N GLN A 79 -0.83 16.03 -5.02
CA GLN A 79 -0.39 16.40 -3.67
C GLN A 79 -1.25 15.74 -2.56
N SER A 80 -2.48 15.38 -2.87
CA SER A 80 -3.36 14.67 -1.94
C SER A 80 -4.29 13.72 -2.69
N PHE A 81 -4.59 12.60 -2.04
CA PHE A 81 -5.58 11.63 -2.48
C PHE A 81 -6.84 11.74 -1.62
N LYS A 82 -7.99 11.82 -2.26
CA LYS A 82 -9.29 11.79 -1.58
C LYS A 82 -10.02 10.49 -1.93
N CYS A 83 -10.18 9.63 -0.94
CA CYS A 83 -10.92 8.39 -1.10
C CYS A 83 -12.45 8.61 -1.13
N PRO A 84 -13.23 7.70 -1.74
CA PRO A 84 -14.68 7.85 -1.87
C PRO A 84 -15.43 8.05 -0.55
N GLN A 85 -14.94 7.46 0.55
CA GLN A 85 -15.54 7.61 1.89
C GLN A 85 -15.11 8.89 2.62
N GLY A 86 -14.34 9.78 1.98
CA GLY A 86 -13.94 11.08 2.52
C GLY A 86 -12.57 11.12 3.19
N THR A 87 -11.86 9.99 3.35
CA THR A 87 -10.47 9.97 3.85
C THR A 87 -9.57 10.76 2.92
N ILE A 88 -8.74 11.63 3.49
CA ILE A 88 -7.72 12.40 2.78
C ILE A 88 -6.34 11.89 3.21
N CYS A 89 -5.48 11.67 2.22
CA CYS A 89 -4.11 11.24 2.41
C CYS A 89 -3.17 12.17 1.66
N ASP A 90 -2.04 12.52 2.25
CA ASP A 90 -0.97 13.22 1.55
C ASP A 90 -0.42 12.36 0.40
N GLY A 91 0.02 13.01 -0.67
CA GLY A 91 0.47 12.29 -1.87
C GLY A 91 1.71 11.45 -1.64
N ILE A 92 2.67 11.96 -0.86
CA ILE A 92 3.90 11.22 -0.51
C ILE A 92 3.57 10.08 0.46
N GLU A 93 2.70 10.30 1.44
CA GLU A 93 2.22 9.25 2.33
C GLU A 93 1.56 8.11 1.52
N GLY A 94 0.69 8.44 0.57
CA GLY A 94 0.04 7.46 -0.30
C GLY A 94 1.04 6.65 -1.13
N LEU A 95 2.06 7.30 -1.68
CA LEU A 95 3.15 6.63 -2.37
C LEU A 95 3.92 5.68 -1.43
N CYS A 96 4.29 6.14 -0.24
CA CYS A 96 5.00 5.33 0.76
C CYS A 96 4.20 4.10 1.22
N ILE A 97 2.88 4.23 1.44
CA ILE A 97 2.00 3.07 1.72
C ILE A 97 2.10 2.04 0.60
N THR A 98 2.06 2.50 -0.66
CA THR A 98 2.12 1.61 -1.83
C THR A 98 3.51 0.97 -1.98
N LEU A 99 4.59 1.75 -1.83
CA LEU A 99 5.96 1.24 -1.87
C LEU A 99 6.23 0.20 -0.78
N ARG A 100 5.77 0.46 0.46
CA ARG A 100 5.90 -0.50 1.56
C ARG A 100 5.20 -1.81 1.24
N ARG A 101 4.00 -1.74 0.65
CA ARG A 101 3.25 -2.90 0.21
C ARG A 101 3.98 -3.72 -0.86
N PHE A 102 4.74 -3.07 -1.76
CA PHE A 102 5.55 -3.75 -2.76
C PHE A 102 6.90 -4.24 -2.22
N ALA A 103 7.52 -3.49 -1.31
CA ALA A 103 8.82 -3.85 -0.75
C ALA A 103 8.76 -5.11 0.12
N TYR A 104 7.65 -5.32 0.82
CA TYR A 104 7.45 -6.46 1.70
C TYR A 104 6.00 -6.96 1.62
N PRO A 105 5.77 -8.26 1.36
CA PRO A 105 4.44 -8.85 1.30
C PRO A 105 3.85 -8.98 2.72
N CYS A 106 3.37 -7.87 3.27
CA CYS A 106 2.76 -7.78 4.59
C CYS A 106 1.24 -7.60 4.50
N ARG A 107 0.54 -7.87 5.59
CA ARG A 107 -0.86 -7.51 5.72
C ARG A 107 -0.99 -5.99 5.93
N TYR A 108 -2.14 -5.42 5.60
CA TYR A 108 -2.38 -4.00 5.87
C TYR A 108 -2.33 -3.67 7.38
N SER A 109 -2.67 -4.64 8.25
CA SER A 109 -2.50 -4.49 9.70
C SER A 109 -1.06 -4.19 10.12
N ASP A 110 -0.08 -4.73 9.41
CA ASP A 110 1.34 -4.55 9.70
C ASP A 110 1.84 -3.13 9.32
N LEU A 111 1.04 -2.39 8.56
CA LEU A 111 1.31 -1.00 8.18
C LEU A 111 0.79 0.01 9.21
N ILE A 112 -0.11 -0.40 10.12
CA ILE A 112 -0.74 0.48 11.11
C ILE A 112 0.30 1.22 11.97
N PRO A 113 1.34 0.55 12.54
CA PRO A 113 2.32 1.23 13.37
C PRO A 113 3.09 2.34 12.65
N ARG A 114 3.30 2.21 11.35
CA ARG A 114 4.05 3.19 10.55
C ARG A 114 3.18 4.36 10.10
N PHE A 115 1.92 4.12 9.75
CA PHE A 115 1.07 5.13 9.11
C PHE A 115 -0.05 5.67 10.01
N GLY A 116 -0.30 5.08 11.18
CA GLY A 116 -1.35 5.50 12.11
C GLY A 116 -2.75 5.51 11.48
N ARG A 117 -3.04 4.60 10.56
CA ARG A 117 -4.31 4.50 9.83
C ARG A 117 -4.93 3.12 9.97
N PRO A 118 -6.27 3.04 10.00
CA PRO A 118 -6.97 1.75 10.03
C PRO A 118 -6.82 0.99 8.70
N VAL A 119 -6.88 -0.34 8.77
CA VAL A 119 -6.74 -1.25 7.61
C VAL A 119 -7.60 -0.86 6.40
N PRO A 120 -8.88 -0.49 6.52
CA PRO A 120 -9.68 -0.08 5.37
C PRO A 120 -9.13 1.15 4.64
N GLU A 121 -8.64 2.16 5.39
CA GLU A 121 -8.03 3.35 4.79
C GLU A 121 -6.74 3.00 4.04
N LEU A 122 -5.84 2.24 4.65
CA LEU A 122 -4.58 1.80 4.03
C LEU A 122 -4.83 1.06 2.71
N SER A 123 -5.83 0.17 2.69
CA SER A 123 -6.21 -0.57 1.49
C SER A 123 -6.76 0.34 0.39
N MET A 124 -7.66 1.26 0.75
CA MET A 124 -8.27 2.18 -0.22
C MET A 124 -7.26 3.18 -0.78
N ILE A 125 -6.39 3.73 0.06
CA ILE A 125 -5.33 4.66 -0.36
C ILE A 125 -4.39 3.94 -1.33
N SER A 126 -3.88 2.76 -0.97
CA SER A 126 -2.98 1.98 -1.82
C SER A 126 -3.62 1.65 -3.17
N SER A 127 -4.90 1.24 -3.19
CA SER A 127 -5.64 0.96 -4.42
C SER A 127 -5.79 2.21 -5.28
N LEU A 128 -6.13 3.36 -4.68
CA LEU A 128 -6.29 4.63 -5.38
C LEU A 128 -4.99 5.13 -6.00
N VAL A 129 -3.86 4.98 -5.28
CA VAL A 129 -2.53 5.32 -5.81
C VAL A 129 -2.18 4.41 -7.00
N MET A 130 -2.37 3.09 -6.86
CA MET A 130 -2.12 2.15 -7.97
C MET A 130 -2.97 2.43 -9.19
N ASP A 131 -4.26 2.70 -9.00
CA ASP A 131 -5.18 3.07 -10.09
C ASP A 131 -4.74 4.37 -10.78
N THR A 132 -4.27 5.35 -10.01
CA THR A 132 -3.79 6.63 -10.54
C THR A 132 -2.55 6.42 -11.40
N ILE A 133 -1.56 5.67 -10.88
CA ILE A 133 -0.34 5.31 -11.62
C ILE A 133 -0.70 4.55 -12.90
N TYR A 134 -1.58 3.56 -12.80
CA TYR A 134 -1.99 2.76 -13.96
C TYR A 134 -2.67 3.62 -15.02
N ARG A 135 -3.62 4.48 -14.65
CA ARG A 135 -4.32 5.36 -15.60
C ARG A 135 -3.38 6.31 -16.34
N GLN A 136 -2.37 6.82 -15.65
CA GLN A 136 -1.41 7.77 -16.23
C GLN A 136 -0.33 7.11 -17.07
N HIS A 137 0.08 5.88 -16.72
CA HIS A 137 1.27 5.26 -17.29
C HIS A 137 1.04 3.92 -17.99
N ASN A 138 -0.21 3.42 -18.09
CA ASN A 138 -0.51 2.12 -18.71
C ASN A 138 0.02 1.99 -20.13
N GLN A 139 0.05 3.09 -20.91
CA GLN A 139 0.59 3.09 -22.26
C GLN A 139 2.05 2.66 -22.31
N ARG A 140 2.85 2.96 -21.27
CA ARG A 140 4.25 2.54 -21.18
C ARG A 140 4.40 1.03 -20.99
N LEU A 141 3.36 0.36 -20.49
CA LEU A 141 3.33 -1.09 -20.26
C LEU A 141 2.70 -1.84 -21.44
N THR A 142 1.74 -1.21 -22.13
CA THR A 142 0.96 -1.84 -23.21
C THR A 142 1.50 -1.57 -24.61
N GLN A 143 2.33 -0.56 -24.76
CA GLN A 143 2.94 -0.21 -26.06
C GLN A 143 4.43 -0.60 -26.07
N TRP A 144 4.87 -1.11 -27.24
CA TRP A 144 6.27 -1.42 -27.45
C TRP A 144 7.13 -0.14 -27.37
N ASN A 145 8.11 -0.13 -26.49
CA ASN A 145 8.98 1.03 -26.31
C ASN A 145 10.12 1.01 -27.35
N ASN A 146 9.89 1.64 -28.48
CA ASN A 146 10.88 1.72 -29.55
C ASN A 146 12.16 2.51 -29.18
N THR A 147 12.19 3.23 -28.07
CA THR A 147 13.41 3.95 -27.64
C THR A 147 14.44 2.98 -27.07
N ILE A 148 14.00 2.07 -26.20
CA ILE A 148 14.90 1.13 -25.51
C ILE A 148 14.85 -0.28 -26.12
N LEU A 149 13.82 -0.62 -26.87
CA LEU A 149 13.60 -1.94 -27.46
C LEU A 149 13.64 -1.89 -29.01
N ASN A 150 14.41 -0.96 -29.56
CA ASN A 150 14.68 -0.97 -31.00
C ASN A 150 15.66 -2.10 -31.39
N PRO A 151 15.71 -2.52 -32.66
CA PRO A 151 16.54 -3.64 -33.10
C PRO A 151 18.02 -3.53 -32.70
N ALA A 152 18.61 -2.35 -32.78
CA ALA A 152 20.01 -2.12 -32.42
C ALA A 152 20.26 -2.28 -30.90
N SER A 153 19.32 -1.78 -30.07
CA SER A 153 19.38 -1.97 -28.63
C SER A 153 19.21 -3.44 -28.23
N LEU A 154 18.26 -4.15 -28.87
CA LEU A 154 18.06 -5.59 -28.62
C LEU A 154 19.27 -6.42 -29.01
N GLU A 155 19.95 -6.10 -30.10
CA GLU A 155 21.19 -6.74 -30.48
C GLU A 155 22.32 -6.47 -29.46
N THR A 156 22.40 -5.25 -28.95
CA THR A 156 23.36 -4.88 -27.90
C THR A 156 23.12 -5.66 -26.62
N TYR A 157 21.85 -5.81 -26.19
CA TYR A 157 21.48 -6.60 -25.02
C TYR A 157 21.79 -8.09 -25.21
N ALA A 158 21.46 -8.65 -26.38
CA ALA A 158 21.76 -10.04 -26.70
C ALA A 158 23.27 -10.31 -26.70
N ARG A 159 24.08 -9.39 -27.23
CA ARG A 159 25.54 -9.47 -27.20
C ARG A 159 26.10 -9.45 -25.79
N ALA A 160 25.59 -8.55 -24.94
CA ALA A 160 26.02 -8.46 -23.52
C ALA A 160 25.67 -9.74 -22.74
N ILE A 161 24.48 -10.31 -22.95
CA ILE A 161 24.06 -11.56 -22.33
C ILE A 161 24.93 -12.75 -22.81
N ARG A 162 25.23 -12.79 -24.10
CA ARG A 162 26.08 -13.83 -24.68
C ARG A 162 27.50 -13.79 -24.12
N GLN A 163 28.07 -12.58 -23.92
CA GLN A 163 29.38 -12.41 -23.32
C GLN A 163 29.46 -12.93 -21.87
N LYS A 164 28.33 -13.01 -21.18
CA LYS A 164 28.19 -13.60 -19.84
C LYS A 164 27.98 -15.12 -19.85
N GLY A 165 28.08 -15.76 -21.02
CA GLY A 165 28.02 -17.22 -21.14
C GLY A 165 26.66 -17.80 -21.50
N SER A 166 25.71 -17.00 -21.96
CA SER A 166 24.42 -17.53 -22.44
C SER A 166 24.60 -18.41 -23.68
N PRO A 167 24.02 -19.62 -23.72
CA PRO A 167 24.06 -20.48 -24.89
C PRO A 167 23.21 -19.98 -26.05
N LEU A 168 22.24 -19.08 -25.79
CA LEU A 168 21.31 -18.54 -26.76
C LEU A 168 21.88 -17.27 -27.39
N PRO A 169 22.10 -17.23 -28.72
CA PRO A 169 22.71 -16.05 -29.36
C PRO A 169 21.80 -14.82 -29.40
N ASN A 170 20.48 -15.02 -29.38
CA ASN A 170 19.48 -13.96 -29.52
C ASN A 170 18.72 -13.69 -28.20
N CYS A 171 19.22 -14.12 -27.06
CA CYS A 171 18.63 -13.84 -25.77
C CYS A 171 18.90 -12.37 -25.38
N PHE A 172 17.92 -11.52 -25.41
CA PHE A 172 18.04 -10.10 -25.07
C PHE A 172 17.46 -9.75 -23.69
N GLY A 173 16.85 -10.72 -22.99
CA GLY A 173 16.26 -10.50 -21.67
C GLY A 173 15.81 -11.81 -21.05
N PHE A 174 15.47 -11.72 -19.78
CA PHE A 174 14.94 -12.84 -18.99
C PHE A 174 13.60 -12.43 -18.41
N ILE A 175 12.69 -13.42 -18.28
CA ILE A 175 11.45 -13.27 -17.53
C ILE A 175 11.56 -14.13 -16.30
N ASP A 176 11.46 -13.52 -15.13
CA ASP A 176 11.41 -14.22 -13.84
C ASP A 176 10.00 -14.13 -13.26
N GLY A 177 9.51 -15.22 -12.72
CA GLY A 177 8.19 -15.32 -12.10
C GLY A 177 8.32 -15.36 -10.58
N THR A 178 7.74 -14.38 -9.90
CA THR A 178 7.64 -14.38 -8.44
C THR A 178 6.26 -14.85 -8.01
N VAL A 179 6.18 -15.94 -7.25
CA VAL A 179 4.94 -16.37 -6.61
C VAL A 179 4.76 -15.57 -5.32
N ARG A 180 3.74 -14.71 -5.28
CA ARG A 180 3.33 -14.03 -4.04
C ARG A 180 2.10 -14.73 -3.49
N PRO A 181 2.12 -15.25 -2.26
CA PRO A 181 0.91 -15.74 -1.62
C PRO A 181 -0.09 -14.58 -1.46
N ILE A 182 -1.33 -14.84 -1.84
CA ILE A 182 -2.44 -13.91 -1.58
C ILE A 182 -2.82 -14.10 -0.12
N CYS A 183 -2.65 -13.08 0.69
CA CYS A 183 -3.04 -13.06 2.10
C CYS A 183 -4.48 -12.60 2.26
#